data_63dc58b6c9ad19e1ce2da5b889df8d35
#
_entry.id   63dc58b6c9ad19e1ce2da5b889df8d35
#
_cell.length_a   1.000
_cell.length_b   1.000
_cell.length_c   1.000
_cell.angle_alpha   90.00
_cell.angle_beta   90.00
_cell.angle_gamma   90.00
#
_symmetry.space_group_name_H-M   'P 1'
#
loop_
_entity.id
_entity.type
_entity.pdbx_description
1 polymer ?
#
loop_
_entity_poly.entity_id
_entity_poly.type
_entity_poly.pdbx_seq_one_letter_code
_entity_poly.pdbx_strand_id
1 'polypeptide(L)'
;MASSVNKVILIGNLGRDPEVRTMQNGGKVCNLSVATSERWRDKNSGEMQEKTEWHRVVVFDEKIADICERYLKKGSKVYLEGTLQTRKWTDQSGVEKYTTEVVLQRFRGNLIMLDARGEGGGDYSGGGDYGQGGGGYSGGGGGGGAPSGGDLDDEIPF
;
A
#
# COMPACT_ATOMS: atom_id res chain seq x y z
N MET A 1 18.04 3.36 -30.63
CA MET A 1 17.81 3.50 -29.19
C MET A 1 16.49 4.20 -28.93
N ALA A 2 15.66 3.63 -28.09
CA ALA A 2 14.43 4.29 -27.69
C ALA A 2 14.76 5.43 -26.72
N SER A 3 14.36 6.65 -27.04
CA SER A 3 14.54 7.84 -26.20
C SER A 3 13.31 8.13 -25.32
N SER A 4 12.53 7.11 -25.04
CA SER A 4 11.30 7.24 -24.27
C SER A 4 11.29 6.28 -23.08
N VAL A 5 10.51 6.62 -22.07
CA VAL A 5 10.28 5.77 -20.91
C VAL A 5 8.77 5.61 -20.70
N ASN A 6 8.35 4.40 -20.39
CA ASN A 6 6.98 4.11 -19.98
C ASN A 6 7.05 3.41 -18.62
N LYS A 7 6.78 4.16 -17.58
CA LYS A 7 6.80 3.66 -16.21
C LYS A 7 5.67 4.27 -15.40
N VAL A 8 4.94 3.44 -14.71
CA VAL A 8 3.88 3.83 -13.78
C VAL A 8 4.21 3.34 -12.40
N ILE A 9 4.10 4.21 -11.43
CA ILE A 9 4.26 3.90 -10.00
C ILE A 9 2.96 4.24 -9.30
N LEU A 10 2.42 3.29 -8.56
CA LEU A 10 1.20 3.47 -7.78
C LEU A 10 1.42 3.01 -6.33
N ILE A 11 0.89 3.79 -5.40
CA ILE A 11 0.67 3.38 -4.02
C ILE A 11 -0.81 3.53 -3.73
N GLY A 12 -1.46 2.46 -3.37
CA GLY A 12 -2.90 2.49 -3.12
C GLY A 12 -3.40 1.23 -2.43
N ASN A 13 -4.70 1.17 -2.26
CA ASN A 13 -5.35 0.04 -1.60
C ASN A 13 -6.16 -0.77 -2.61
N LEU A 14 -6.18 -2.08 -2.42
CA LEU A 14 -7.03 -2.95 -3.24
C LEU A 14 -8.50 -2.70 -2.93
N GLY A 15 -9.30 -2.50 -3.96
CA GLY A 15 -10.74 -2.32 -3.84
C GLY A 15 -11.51 -3.63 -3.76
N ARG A 16 -10.88 -4.73 -4.13
CA ARG A 16 -11.42 -6.09 -4.09
C ARG A 16 -10.28 -7.10 -3.98
N ASP A 17 -10.64 -8.34 -3.69
CA ASP A 17 -9.67 -9.43 -3.66
C ASP A 17 -9.02 -9.62 -5.04
N PRO A 18 -7.74 -10.00 -5.09
CA PRO A 18 -7.06 -10.31 -6.35
C PRO A 18 -7.77 -11.42 -7.11
N GLU A 19 -7.94 -11.24 -8.41
CA GLU A 19 -8.46 -12.28 -9.31
C GLU A 19 -7.31 -12.97 -10.02
N VAL A 20 -7.07 -14.21 -9.70
CA VAL A 20 -6.02 -15.02 -10.32
C VAL A 20 -6.64 -15.96 -11.33
N ARG A 21 -6.11 -15.96 -12.54
CA ARG A 21 -6.49 -16.86 -13.61
C ARG A 21 -5.29 -17.63 -14.13
N THR A 22 -5.51 -18.88 -14.48
CA THR A 22 -4.50 -19.69 -15.14
C THR A 22 -4.69 -19.61 -16.64
N MET A 23 -3.61 -19.24 -17.34
CA MET A 23 -3.61 -19.20 -18.80
C MET A 23 -3.45 -20.62 -19.38
N GLN A 24 -3.77 -20.77 -20.68
CA GLN A 24 -3.65 -22.07 -21.38
C GLN A 24 -2.23 -22.65 -21.36
N ASN A 25 -1.22 -21.80 -21.26
CA ASN A 25 0.18 -22.22 -21.16
C ASN A 25 0.62 -22.60 -19.74
N GLY A 26 -0.32 -22.63 -18.77
CA GLY A 26 -0.04 -22.93 -17.37
C GLY A 26 0.43 -21.74 -16.54
N GLY A 27 0.66 -20.58 -17.15
CA GLY A 27 1.06 -19.36 -16.44
C GLY A 27 -0.11 -18.72 -15.69
N LYS A 28 0.19 -18.04 -14.61
CA LYS A 28 -0.80 -17.28 -13.83
C LYS A 28 -0.83 -15.82 -14.24
N VAL A 29 -2.04 -15.27 -14.30
CA VAL A 29 -2.30 -13.83 -14.46
C VAL A 29 -3.15 -13.37 -13.29
N CYS A 30 -2.74 -12.28 -12.65
CA CYS A 30 -3.48 -11.69 -11.56
C CYS A 30 -4.02 -10.30 -11.96
N ASN A 31 -5.29 -10.07 -11.75
CA ASN A 31 -5.93 -8.78 -11.95
C ASN A 31 -6.17 -8.12 -10.59
N LEU A 32 -5.71 -6.88 -10.47
CA LEU A 32 -5.88 -6.08 -9.27
C LEU A 32 -6.67 -4.81 -9.61
N SER A 33 -7.49 -4.37 -8.69
CA SER A 33 -8.14 -3.06 -8.71
C SER A 33 -7.54 -2.22 -7.58
N VAL A 34 -6.77 -1.21 -7.94
CA VAL A 34 -6.04 -0.37 -6.98
C VAL A 34 -6.66 1.02 -6.94
N ALA A 35 -7.04 1.46 -5.76
CA ALA A 35 -7.57 2.79 -5.51
C ALA A 35 -6.50 3.74 -5.04
N THR A 36 -6.40 4.89 -5.69
CA THR A 36 -5.64 6.02 -5.20
C THR A 36 -6.59 7.15 -4.87
N SER A 37 -6.47 7.73 -3.68
CA SER A 37 -7.38 8.78 -3.22
C SER A 37 -6.62 10.05 -2.90
N GLU A 38 -7.16 11.15 -3.33
CA GLU A 38 -6.69 12.48 -3.03
C GLU A 38 -7.72 13.20 -2.15
N ARG A 39 -7.25 13.91 -1.16
CA ARG A 39 -8.09 14.73 -0.30
C ARG A 39 -7.59 16.15 -0.30
N TRP A 40 -8.51 17.07 -0.45
CA TRP A 40 -8.20 18.49 -0.38
C TRP A 40 -9.35 19.25 0.28
N ARG A 41 -9.03 20.44 0.76
CA ARG A 41 -10.06 21.34 1.26
C ARG A 41 -10.50 22.29 0.14
N ASP A 42 -11.79 22.30 -0.13
CA ASP A 42 -12.35 23.25 -1.08
C ASP A 42 -12.25 24.66 -0.52
N LYS A 43 -11.63 25.56 -1.29
CA LYS A 43 -11.45 26.97 -0.87
C LYS A 43 -12.77 27.74 -0.81
N ASN A 44 -13.76 27.34 -1.58
CA ASN A 44 -15.06 28.02 -1.65
C ASN A 44 -16.01 27.58 -0.55
N SER A 45 -16.12 26.29 -0.29
CA SER A 45 -17.03 25.72 0.72
C SER A 45 -16.37 25.46 2.07
N GLY A 46 -15.04 25.38 2.12
CA GLY A 46 -14.29 25.00 3.32
C GLY A 46 -14.41 23.52 3.69
N GLU A 47 -15.13 22.75 2.90
CA GLU A 47 -15.35 21.33 3.12
C GLU A 47 -14.21 20.47 2.58
N MET A 48 -14.00 19.31 3.24
CA MET A 48 -13.05 18.32 2.74
C MET A 48 -13.66 17.58 1.56
N GLN A 49 -12.95 17.58 0.44
CA GLN A 49 -13.29 16.82 -0.76
C GLN A 49 -12.36 15.64 -0.91
N GLU A 50 -12.88 14.58 -1.46
CA GLU A 50 -12.13 13.37 -1.75
C GLU A 50 -12.43 12.89 -3.16
N LYS A 51 -11.38 12.54 -3.90
CA LYS A 51 -11.48 11.94 -5.22
C LYS A 51 -10.69 10.65 -5.23
N THR A 52 -11.31 9.58 -5.68
CA THR A 52 -10.68 8.26 -5.82
C THR A 52 -10.59 7.87 -7.27
N GLU A 53 -9.40 7.50 -7.71
CA GLU A 53 -9.15 6.91 -9.02
C GLU A 53 -8.94 5.41 -8.87
N TRP A 54 -9.60 4.65 -9.74
CA TRP A 54 -9.50 3.20 -9.79
C TRP A 54 -8.59 2.78 -10.92
N HIS A 55 -7.50 2.11 -10.58
CA HIS A 55 -6.53 1.63 -11.56
C HIS A 55 -6.67 0.14 -11.76
N ARG A 56 -6.75 -0.24 -13.02
CA ARG A 56 -6.72 -1.66 -13.39
C ARG A 56 -5.27 -2.07 -13.58
N VAL A 57 -4.85 -3.08 -12.81
CA VAL A 57 -3.49 -3.60 -12.83
C VAL A 57 -3.52 -5.07 -13.21
N VAL A 58 -2.70 -5.43 -14.19
CA VAL A 58 -2.56 -6.81 -14.66
C VAL A 58 -1.15 -7.29 -14.38
N VAL A 59 -1.02 -8.39 -13.66
CA VAL A 59 0.26 -8.97 -13.28
C VAL A 59 0.50 -10.24 -14.09
N PHE A 60 1.52 -10.20 -14.97
CA PHE A 60 1.95 -11.36 -15.75
C PHE A 60 3.15 -12.08 -15.13
N ASP A 61 3.80 -11.49 -14.16
CA ASP A 61 4.87 -12.15 -13.41
C ASP A 61 4.30 -13.19 -12.46
N GLU A 62 4.67 -14.44 -12.64
CA GLU A 62 4.14 -15.56 -11.84
C GLU A 62 4.48 -15.44 -10.35
N LYS A 63 5.68 -14.97 -10.03
CA LYS A 63 6.09 -14.79 -8.64
C LYS A 63 5.27 -13.72 -7.94
N ILE A 64 5.05 -12.61 -8.62
CA ILE A 64 4.21 -11.53 -8.11
C ILE A 64 2.75 -11.97 -8.03
N ALA A 65 2.26 -12.70 -9.03
CA ALA A 65 0.91 -13.25 -9.01
C ALA A 65 0.69 -14.22 -7.84
N ASP A 66 1.66 -15.06 -7.53
CA ASP A 66 1.61 -15.93 -6.36
C ASP A 66 1.57 -15.15 -5.04
N ILE A 67 2.34 -14.09 -4.93
CA ILE A 67 2.30 -13.20 -3.76
C ILE A 67 0.93 -12.54 -3.62
N CYS A 68 0.36 -12.07 -4.72
CA CYS A 68 -0.97 -11.49 -4.73
C CYS A 68 -2.03 -12.49 -4.28
N GLU A 69 -1.96 -13.72 -4.77
CA GLU A 69 -2.91 -14.77 -4.43
C GLU A 69 -2.86 -15.15 -2.94
N ARG A 70 -1.66 -15.24 -2.39
CA ARG A 70 -1.45 -15.73 -1.02
C ARG A 70 -1.64 -14.67 0.05
N TYR A 71 -1.22 -13.45 -0.21
CA TYR A 71 -1.08 -12.44 0.84
C TYR A 71 -1.98 -11.23 0.67
N LEU A 72 -2.44 -10.92 -0.54
CA LEU A 72 -3.26 -9.75 -0.78
C LEU A 72 -4.75 -10.06 -0.68
N LYS A 73 -5.49 -9.11 -0.15
CA LYS A 73 -6.93 -9.15 -0.03
C LYS A 73 -7.50 -7.74 -0.22
N LYS A 74 -8.82 -7.63 -0.33
CA LYS A 74 -9.50 -6.33 -0.33
C LYS A 74 -9.01 -5.48 0.85
N GLY A 75 -8.63 -4.24 0.56
CA GLY A 75 -8.10 -3.30 1.55
C GLY A 75 -6.60 -3.31 1.73
N SER A 76 -5.88 -4.31 1.22
CA SER A 76 -4.41 -4.37 1.30
C SER A 76 -3.78 -3.18 0.62
N LYS A 77 -2.76 -2.60 1.25
CA LYS A 77 -2.00 -1.49 0.69
C LYS A 77 -0.76 -1.99 -0.02
N VAL A 78 -0.56 -1.53 -1.23
CA VAL A 78 0.54 -1.97 -2.08
C VAL A 78 1.25 -0.79 -2.75
N TYR A 79 2.55 -0.97 -2.95
CA TYR A 79 3.37 -0.20 -3.88
C TYR A 79 3.61 -1.08 -5.11
N LEU A 80 3.41 -0.54 -6.28
CA LEU A 80 3.69 -1.27 -7.51
C LEU A 80 4.32 -0.39 -8.58
N GLU A 81 5.13 -1.01 -9.41
CA GLU A 81 5.73 -0.43 -10.60
C GLU A 81 5.37 -1.28 -11.80
N GLY A 82 4.98 -0.62 -12.87
CA GLY A 82 4.65 -1.29 -14.12
C GLY A 82 4.74 -0.36 -15.30
N THR A 83 4.17 -0.79 -16.41
CA THR A 83 4.06 0.00 -17.64
C THR A 83 2.61 0.25 -17.97
N LEU A 84 2.32 1.37 -18.60
CA LEU A 84 0.98 1.68 -19.08
C LEU A 84 0.79 1.04 -20.45
N GLN A 85 -0.26 0.24 -20.60
CA GLN A 85 -0.60 -0.40 -21.86
C GLN A 85 -2.08 -0.22 -22.17
N THR A 86 -2.36 0.05 -23.43
CA THR A 86 -3.72 0.11 -23.94
C THR A 86 -3.94 -1.08 -24.86
N ARG A 87 -4.98 -1.85 -24.57
CA ARG A 87 -5.40 -2.95 -25.43
C ARG A 87 -6.76 -2.67 -26.05
N LYS A 88 -6.92 -3.14 -27.27
CA LYS A 88 -8.18 -3.09 -28.01
C LYS A 88 -8.92 -4.40 -27.80
N TRP A 89 -10.22 -4.31 -27.57
CA TRP A 89 -11.08 -5.47 -27.45
C TRP A 89 -12.46 -5.17 -28.02
N THR A 90 -13.16 -6.21 -28.39
CA THR A 90 -14.52 -6.10 -28.96
C THR A 90 -15.52 -6.60 -27.94
N ASP A 91 -16.56 -5.81 -27.67
CA ASP A 91 -17.63 -6.22 -26.76
C ASP A 91 -18.61 -7.18 -27.43
N GLN A 92 -19.60 -7.65 -26.68
CA GLN A 92 -20.61 -8.59 -27.17
C GLN A 92 -21.48 -8.00 -28.29
N SER A 93 -21.58 -6.69 -28.39
CA SER A 93 -22.33 -5.99 -29.46
C SER A 93 -21.53 -5.72 -30.73
N GLY A 94 -20.25 -6.12 -30.76
CA GLY A 94 -19.36 -5.93 -31.90
C GLY A 94 -18.67 -4.56 -31.92
N VAL A 95 -18.80 -3.76 -30.86
CA VAL A 95 -18.16 -2.45 -30.76
C VAL A 95 -16.71 -2.60 -30.26
N GLU A 96 -15.79 -1.96 -30.97
CA GLU A 96 -14.39 -1.90 -30.55
C GLU A 96 -14.23 -0.96 -29.37
N LYS A 97 -13.57 -1.44 -28.32
CA LYS A 97 -13.25 -0.68 -27.11
C LYS A 97 -11.79 -0.76 -26.78
N TYR A 98 -11.29 0.26 -26.09
CA TYR A 98 -9.94 0.34 -25.62
C TYR A 98 -9.93 0.34 -24.09
N THR A 99 -9.00 -0.41 -23.51
CA THR A 99 -8.81 -0.42 -22.07
C THR A 99 -7.33 -0.14 -21.78
N THR A 100 -7.10 0.88 -20.96
CA THR A 100 -5.77 1.24 -20.50
C THR A 100 -5.52 0.63 -19.12
N GLU A 101 -4.45 -0.10 -19.01
CA GLU A 101 -4.09 -0.87 -17.82
C GLU A 101 -2.63 -0.62 -17.43
N VAL A 102 -2.34 -0.77 -16.15
CA VAL A 102 -0.97 -0.86 -15.66
C VAL A 102 -0.56 -2.33 -15.68
N VAL A 103 0.51 -2.64 -16.37
CA VAL A 103 0.95 -4.02 -16.59
C VAL A 103 2.28 -4.27 -15.90
N LEU A 104 2.31 -5.26 -15.02
CA LEU A 104 3.52 -5.76 -14.40
C LEU A 104 4.01 -6.97 -15.21
N GLN A 105 4.95 -6.70 -16.10
CA GLN A 105 5.55 -7.73 -16.93
C GLN A 105 6.64 -8.49 -16.17
N ARG A 106 6.87 -9.70 -16.60
CA ARG A 106 7.96 -10.53 -16.08
C ARG A 106 9.29 -9.77 -16.15
N PHE A 107 10.01 -9.70 -15.06
CA PHE A 107 11.31 -9.02 -14.88
C PHE A 107 11.29 -7.48 -14.97
N ARG A 108 10.16 -6.85 -15.25
CA ARG A 108 10.03 -5.40 -15.37
C ARG A 108 9.05 -4.76 -14.39
N GLY A 109 8.29 -5.57 -13.69
CA GLY A 109 7.36 -5.11 -12.68
C GLY A 109 7.89 -5.33 -11.27
N ASN A 110 7.39 -4.56 -10.34
CA ASN A 110 7.67 -4.75 -8.92
C ASN A 110 6.41 -4.51 -8.10
N LEU A 111 6.26 -5.26 -7.01
CA LEU A 111 5.16 -5.11 -6.08
C LEU A 111 5.68 -5.31 -4.67
N ILE A 112 5.37 -4.36 -3.79
CA ILE A 112 5.74 -4.41 -2.38
C ILE A 112 4.47 -4.22 -1.55
N MET A 113 4.24 -5.12 -0.61
CA MET A 113 3.16 -4.99 0.36
C MET A 113 3.53 -3.94 1.41
N LEU A 114 2.66 -2.94 1.58
CA LEU A 114 2.86 -1.84 2.51
C LEU A 114 1.95 -1.93 3.73
N ASP A 115 1.12 -2.94 3.84
CA ASP A 115 0.36 -3.14 5.06
C ASP A 115 1.34 -3.28 6.23
N ALA A 116 1.13 -2.50 7.27
CA ALA A 116 1.67 -2.84 8.56
C ALA A 116 1.31 -4.32 8.76
N ARG A 117 2.29 -5.17 8.99
CA ARG A 117 2.05 -6.54 9.42
C ARG A 117 0.99 -6.42 10.49
N GLY A 118 -0.21 -6.88 10.14
CA GLY A 118 -1.31 -6.77 11.05
C GLY A 118 -0.79 -7.19 12.39
N GLU A 119 -0.97 -6.34 13.37
CA GLU A 119 -1.00 -6.78 14.73
C GLU A 119 -2.08 -7.87 14.77
N GLY A 120 -1.70 -9.04 14.28
CA GLY A 120 -2.29 -10.26 14.71
C GLY A 120 -2.12 -10.20 16.19
N GLY A 121 -3.20 -9.99 16.90
CA GLY A 121 -3.23 -9.90 18.34
C GLY A 121 -2.38 -11.00 18.95
N GLY A 122 -1.13 -10.71 19.15
CA GLY A 122 -0.30 -11.39 20.10
C GLY A 122 -0.71 -10.84 21.43
N ASP A 123 -1.76 -11.41 21.94
CA ASP A 123 -2.10 -11.35 23.35
C ASP A 123 -0.88 -11.94 24.09
N TYR A 124 0.10 -11.11 24.36
CA TYR A 124 1.10 -11.40 25.35
C TYR A 124 0.50 -11.13 26.72
N SER A 125 -0.48 -11.93 27.07
CA SER A 125 -0.86 -12.20 28.44
C SER A 125 0.27 -13.04 29.04
N GLY A 126 1.41 -12.41 29.22
CA GLY A 126 2.49 -12.93 30.05
C GLY A 126 2.25 -12.46 31.47
N GLY A 127 1.40 -13.18 32.18
CA GLY A 127 1.35 -13.12 33.63
C GLY A 127 2.72 -13.51 34.19
N GLY A 128 3.49 -12.53 34.58
CA GLY A 128 4.66 -12.66 35.41
C GLY A 128 4.36 -12.05 36.76
N ASP A 129 3.67 -12.83 37.55
CA ASP A 129 3.59 -12.65 39.00
C ASP A 129 5.00 -12.87 39.58
N TYR A 130 5.65 -11.81 40.00
CA TYR A 130 6.75 -11.91 40.92
C TYR A 130 6.46 -11.06 42.14
N GLY A 131 6.09 -11.81 43.17
CA GLY A 131 5.86 -11.38 44.50
C GLY A 131 6.91 -10.52 45.12
N GLN A 132 6.42 -9.59 45.85
CA GLN A 132 6.74 -9.25 47.20
C GLN A 132 8.20 -9.36 47.68
N GLY A 133 8.76 -8.21 47.97
CA GLY A 133 9.98 -8.11 48.77
C GLY A 133 10.17 -6.66 49.17
N GLY A 134 9.82 -6.38 50.42
CA GLY A 134 9.84 -5.10 51.06
C GLY A 134 11.20 -4.47 51.24
N GLY A 135 11.19 -3.20 51.56
CA GLY A 135 12.34 -2.47 52.09
C GLY A 135 12.25 -1.00 51.80
N GLY A 136 11.68 -0.25 52.73
CA GLY A 136 11.71 1.19 52.74
C GLY A 136 13.12 1.75 53.00
N TYR A 137 13.39 2.90 52.39
CA TYR A 137 14.22 3.92 53.02
C TYR A 137 13.83 5.31 52.47
N SER A 138 13.56 6.16 53.37
CA SER A 138 13.31 7.58 53.28
C SER A 138 14.58 8.36 52.99
N GLY A 139 14.46 9.51 52.38
CA GLY A 139 15.46 10.57 52.40
C GLY A 139 15.59 11.22 51.05
N GLY A 140 15.04 12.32 50.79
CA GLY A 140 15.42 13.62 51.18
C GLY A 140 16.17 14.34 50.08
N GLY A 141 15.58 15.38 49.51
CA GLY A 141 16.36 16.54 49.13
C GLY A 141 16.67 16.79 47.66
N GLY A 142 16.04 17.82 47.13
CA GLY A 142 16.77 18.89 46.48
C GLY A 142 16.91 18.95 44.98
N GLY A 143 16.18 19.84 44.39
CA GLY A 143 16.77 20.87 43.56
C GLY A 143 17.02 20.63 42.08
N GLY A 144 16.25 21.31 41.29
CA GLY A 144 16.81 22.14 40.26
C GLY A 144 17.04 21.58 38.89
N GLY A 145 16.37 22.21 37.96
CA GLY A 145 16.86 22.29 36.62
C GLY A 145 16.06 21.54 35.55
N ALA A 146 15.06 22.19 35.05
CA ALA A 146 14.53 21.90 33.74
C ALA A 146 15.54 22.31 32.67
N PRO A 147 15.93 21.45 31.75
CA PRO A 147 16.47 21.94 30.50
C PRO A 147 15.30 22.21 29.54
N SER A 148 15.23 23.46 29.14
CA SER A 148 14.39 23.95 28.08
C SER A 148 14.51 23.07 26.82
N GLY A 149 13.36 22.73 26.29
CA GLY A 149 13.24 22.02 25.05
C GLY A 149 13.95 22.72 23.91
N GLY A 150 14.75 21.96 23.22
CA GLY A 150 15.20 22.32 21.91
C GLY A 150 14.02 22.20 20.96
N ASP A 151 13.60 23.32 20.46
CA ASP A 151 12.73 23.45 19.33
C ASP A 151 13.48 22.86 18.14
N LEU A 152 13.10 21.66 17.74
CA LEU A 152 13.53 21.10 16.49
C LEU A 152 12.50 21.49 15.43
N ASP A 153 12.66 22.69 14.91
CA ASP A 153 12.06 23.07 13.66
C ASP A 153 12.71 22.28 12.54
N ASP A 154 12.21 21.06 12.32
CA ASP A 154 12.46 20.34 11.09
C ASP A 154 11.56 20.91 9.98
N GLU A 155 11.85 22.10 9.56
CA GLU A 155 11.39 22.56 8.27
C GLU A 155 12.20 21.83 7.20
N ILE A 156 11.58 20.87 6.55
CA ILE A 156 12.10 20.28 5.32
C ILE A 156 11.73 21.25 4.19
N PRO A 157 12.69 21.99 3.61
CA PRO A 157 12.38 22.84 2.46
C PRO A 157 12.17 21.97 1.23
N PHE A 158 11.02 22.13 0.64
CA PHE A 158 10.77 21.64 -0.72
C PHE A 158 11.20 22.69 -1.74
#